data_b14c0c5d99efcb7d6fb01afd2d8dc2c7
#
_entry.id   b14c0c5d99efcb7d6fb01afd2d8dc2c7
#
_cell.length_a   1.000
_cell.length_b   1.000
_cell.length_c   1.000
_cell.angle_alpha   90.00
_cell.angle_beta   90.00
_cell.angle_gamma   90.00
#
_symmetry.space_group_name_H-M   'P 1'
#
loop_
_entity.id
_entity.type
_entity.pdbx_description
1 polymer ?
#
loop_
_entity_poly.entity_id
_entity_poly.type
_entity_poly.pdbx_seq_one_letter_code
_entity_poly.pdbx_strand_id
1 'polypeptide(L)'
;MTLSSIPTPTATPPDILRCAYMDIVVTDLAKSREFYVDILGLVVTEESDTAIYLRSFEEFIHHNLVLRQGPIAAVAAMAFRVRSPEDVDLAEAYYQELGCRTERRTEGFVKGVGDSVRVEDPLGFPYEFFYATTHVERLAWRYDLQGPGALVRLDHFNQVTPDVGRGRGYLEDLGFRVTEDIKDEDGVTYAAWMRRKDTVHDTALTGGTGPRMHHIAFATHEKHNIIYICDKLGALRKSDLIERGPGRHGVSNAFYLYLRDPDGHRVEIYTQDYYTGDPDNPVVTWNVHDNQRRDWWGNPVVPSWYTDASLVLDLDGNPQPVIARTESSEMAVTVGADGFSYTRKDDELAGFKLGSTL
;
A
#
# COMPACT_ATOMS: atom_id res chain seq x y z
N MET A 1 -22.87 -4.22 13.61
CA MET A 1 -22.82 -5.68 13.38
C MET A 1 -21.37 -6.07 13.48
N THR A 2 -21.02 -6.92 14.43
CA THR A 2 -19.70 -7.55 14.47
C THR A 2 -19.59 -8.46 13.23
N LEU A 3 -18.58 -8.22 12.39
CA LEU A 3 -18.28 -9.10 11.28
C LEU A 3 -17.85 -10.47 11.86
N SER A 4 -18.35 -11.56 11.27
CA SER A 4 -17.90 -12.90 11.67
C SER A 4 -16.40 -13.07 11.43
N SER A 5 -15.72 -13.86 12.25
CA SER A 5 -14.32 -14.23 12.01
C SER A 5 -14.18 -14.87 10.62
N ILE A 6 -13.06 -14.62 9.96
CA ILE A 6 -12.69 -15.36 8.75
C ILE A 6 -12.23 -16.75 9.22
N PRO A 7 -12.80 -17.85 8.69
CA PRO A 7 -12.35 -19.17 9.09
C PRO A 7 -10.93 -19.43 8.58
N THR A 8 -10.14 -20.18 9.32
CA THR A 8 -8.83 -20.66 8.86
C THR A 8 -9.03 -21.85 7.94
N PRO A 9 -8.60 -21.81 6.67
CA PRO A 9 -8.72 -22.94 5.75
C PRO A 9 -7.85 -24.13 6.19
N THR A 10 -8.25 -25.33 5.75
CA THR A 10 -7.40 -26.53 5.86
C THR A 10 -6.41 -26.63 4.70
N ALA A 11 -6.71 -25.98 3.59
CA ALA A 11 -5.82 -25.85 2.46
C ALA A 11 -4.51 -25.11 2.86
N THR A 12 -3.39 -25.59 2.35
CA THR A 12 -2.10 -24.96 2.57
C THR A 12 -2.10 -23.57 1.92
N PRO A 13 -1.73 -22.50 2.66
CA PRO A 13 -1.61 -21.18 2.05
C PRO A 13 -0.44 -21.14 1.05
N PRO A 14 -0.49 -20.29 0.02
CA PRO A 14 0.62 -20.08 -0.91
C PRO A 14 1.82 -19.46 -0.20
N ASP A 15 3.05 -19.84 -0.59
CA ASP A 15 4.27 -19.20 -0.09
C ASP A 15 4.50 -17.87 -0.82
N ILE A 16 3.99 -16.80 -0.27
CA ILE A 16 4.12 -15.44 -0.80
C ILE A 16 5.55 -14.95 -0.55
N LEU A 17 6.19 -14.41 -1.59
CA LEU A 17 7.54 -13.83 -1.47
C LEU A 17 7.49 -12.35 -1.09
N ARG A 18 6.66 -11.58 -1.80
CA ARG A 18 6.56 -10.12 -1.63
C ARG A 18 5.35 -9.54 -2.37
N CYS A 19 4.97 -8.32 -2.04
CA CYS A 19 4.20 -7.50 -2.94
C CYS A 19 5.01 -7.24 -4.23
N ALA A 20 4.38 -7.28 -5.40
CA ALA A 20 5.10 -7.31 -6.67
C ALA A 20 4.68 -6.21 -7.64
N TYR A 21 3.39 -6.01 -7.84
CA TYR A 21 2.88 -4.91 -8.63
C TYR A 21 1.46 -4.50 -8.23
N MET A 22 1.05 -3.32 -8.66
CA MET A 22 -0.33 -2.85 -8.60
C MET A 22 -0.82 -2.51 -10.01
N ASP A 23 -2.06 -2.89 -10.33
CA ASP A 23 -2.77 -2.48 -11.55
C ASP A 23 -3.82 -1.44 -11.15
N ILE A 24 -3.61 -0.19 -11.58
CA ILE A 24 -4.54 0.91 -11.30
C ILE A 24 -5.22 1.38 -12.57
N VAL A 25 -6.49 1.71 -12.44
CA VAL A 25 -7.28 2.33 -13.51
C VAL A 25 -7.18 3.84 -13.37
N VAL A 26 -6.79 4.50 -14.45
CA VAL A 26 -6.65 5.95 -14.55
C VAL A 26 -7.57 6.49 -15.64
N THR A 27 -8.08 7.72 -15.44
CA THR A 27 -9.05 8.31 -16.38
C THR A 27 -8.38 9.08 -17.52
N ASP A 28 -7.11 9.47 -17.35
CA ASP A 28 -6.30 10.17 -18.38
C ASP A 28 -4.87 9.60 -18.35
N LEU A 29 -4.62 8.67 -19.28
CA LEU A 29 -3.35 7.95 -19.34
C LEU A 29 -2.16 8.89 -19.61
N ALA A 30 -2.37 9.98 -20.35
CA ALA A 30 -1.30 10.93 -20.68
C ALA A 30 -0.88 11.76 -19.45
N LYS A 31 -1.86 12.20 -18.62
CA LYS A 31 -1.58 12.90 -17.37
C LYS A 31 -0.91 11.97 -16.36
N SER A 32 -1.38 10.74 -16.28
CA SER A 32 -0.79 9.75 -15.38
C SER A 32 0.63 9.40 -15.82
N ARG A 33 0.89 9.29 -17.14
CA ARG A 33 2.25 9.13 -17.66
C ARG A 33 3.17 10.29 -17.26
N GLU A 34 2.71 11.54 -17.43
CA GLU A 34 3.47 12.72 -16.97
C GLU A 34 3.83 12.60 -15.48
N PHE A 35 2.87 12.21 -14.64
CA PHE A 35 3.10 12.08 -13.20
C PHE A 35 4.08 10.96 -12.85
N TYR A 36 3.83 9.75 -13.30
CA TYR A 36 4.62 8.58 -12.90
C TYR A 36 5.99 8.49 -13.61
N VAL A 37 6.08 8.93 -14.88
CA VAL A 37 7.31 8.85 -15.67
C VAL A 37 8.11 10.15 -15.58
N ASP A 38 7.50 11.28 -15.95
CA ASP A 38 8.27 12.52 -16.12
C ASP A 38 8.55 13.20 -14.78
N ILE A 39 7.62 13.10 -13.81
CA ILE A 39 7.80 13.68 -12.46
C ILE A 39 8.49 12.68 -11.54
N LEU A 40 7.95 11.48 -11.35
CA LEU A 40 8.46 10.50 -10.39
C LEU A 40 9.62 9.64 -10.92
N GLY A 41 9.78 9.54 -12.23
CA GLY A 41 10.92 8.89 -12.86
C GLY A 41 10.84 7.36 -12.91
N LEU A 42 9.63 6.76 -12.85
CA LEU A 42 9.47 5.34 -13.13
C LEU A 42 9.81 5.03 -14.59
N VAL A 43 10.37 3.86 -14.82
CA VAL A 43 10.83 3.44 -16.14
C VAL A 43 9.73 2.74 -16.91
N VAL A 44 9.44 3.19 -18.13
CA VAL A 44 8.51 2.51 -19.02
C VAL A 44 9.15 1.22 -19.53
N THR A 45 8.50 0.09 -19.30
CA THR A 45 8.87 -1.20 -19.88
C THR A 45 8.13 -1.46 -21.19
N GLU A 46 6.83 -1.21 -21.19
CA GLU A 46 5.97 -1.32 -22.37
C GLU A 46 4.83 -0.31 -22.24
N GLU A 47 4.37 0.25 -23.37
CA GLU A 47 3.19 1.11 -23.42
C GLU A 47 2.35 0.86 -24.68
N SER A 48 1.05 1.11 -24.54
CA SER A 48 0.06 1.05 -25.61
C SER A 48 -0.96 2.18 -25.43
N ASP A 49 -1.92 2.29 -26.33
CA ASP A 49 -2.99 3.29 -26.25
C ASP A 49 -3.90 3.10 -25.01
N THR A 50 -3.86 1.94 -24.37
CA THR A 50 -4.76 1.59 -23.25
C THR A 50 -4.05 1.24 -21.94
N ALA A 51 -2.74 1.06 -21.96
CA ALA A 51 -1.99 0.71 -20.75
C ALA A 51 -0.52 1.09 -20.84
N ILE A 52 0.07 1.44 -19.68
CA ILE A 52 1.51 1.68 -19.51
C ILE A 52 2.00 0.78 -18.40
N TYR A 53 3.06 0.03 -18.66
CA TYR A 53 3.73 -0.87 -17.71
C TYR A 53 5.00 -0.21 -17.24
N LEU A 54 5.08 0.07 -15.94
CA LEU A 54 6.13 0.84 -15.31
C LEU A 54 6.91 0.00 -14.30
N ARG A 55 8.20 0.29 -14.16
CA ARG A 55 9.05 -0.33 -13.15
C ARG A 55 10.02 0.66 -12.52
N SER A 56 10.46 0.32 -11.34
CA SER A 56 11.52 1.02 -10.61
C SER A 56 12.89 0.42 -10.94
N PHE A 57 13.98 1.08 -10.51
CA PHE A 57 15.33 0.77 -10.98
C PHE A 57 15.90 -0.58 -10.51
N GLU A 58 15.54 -1.06 -9.33
CA GLU A 58 15.96 -2.38 -8.84
C GLU A 58 15.17 -3.54 -9.45
N GLU A 59 14.02 -3.23 -10.07
CA GLU A 59 13.10 -4.28 -10.50
C GLU A 59 13.63 -5.04 -11.71
N PHE A 60 13.47 -6.36 -11.66
CA PHE A 60 13.85 -7.29 -12.73
C PHE A 60 12.67 -8.06 -13.34
N ILE A 61 11.48 -7.95 -12.70
CA ILE A 61 10.24 -8.41 -13.32
C ILE A 61 9.70 -7.34 -14.26
N HIS A 62 8.83 -7.71 -15.19
CA HIS A 62 8.37 -6.85 -16.27
C HIS A 62 7.89 -5.46 -15.79
N HIS A 63 7.14 -5.40 -14.68
CA HIS A 63 6.62 -4.15 -14.12
C HIS A 63 6.32 -4.31 -12.63
N ASN A 64 6.18 -3.17 -11.94
CA ASN A 64 5.63 -3.10 -10.59
C ASN A 64 4.47 -2.08 -10.45
N LEU A 65 4.12 -1.41 -11.54
CA LEU A 65 2.91 -0.60 -11.65
C LEU A 65 2.35 -0.72 -13.07
N VAL A 66 1.04 -0.95 -13.18
CA VAL A 66 0.29 -0.85 -14.44
C VAL A 66 -0.66 0.33 -14.34
N LEU A 67 -0.59 1.23 -15.32
CA LEU A 67 -1.59 2.27 -15.54
C LEU A 67 -2.52 1.81 -16.66
N ARG A 68 -3.80 1.65 -16.37
CA ARG A 68 -4.79 1.17 -17.33
C ARG A 68 -5.84 2.25 -17.59
N GLN A 69 -6.04 2.61 -18.84
CA GLN A 69 -7.11 3.56 -19.21
C GLN A 69 -8.49 2.98 -18.84
N GLY A 70 -9.29 3.74 -18.15
CA GLY A 70 -10.67 3.35 -17.82
C GLY A 70 -11.57 4.52 -17.45
N PRO A 71 -12.86 4.25 -17.22
CA PRO A 71 -13.85 5.31 -16.99
C PRO A 71 -13.84 5.89 -15.56
N ILE A 72 -13.24 5.17 -14.61
CA ILE A 72 -13.19 5.57 -13.19
C ILE A 72 -11.82 5.26 -12.60
N ALA A 73 -11.36 6.10 -11.69
CA ALA A 73 -10.15 5.84 -10.93
C ALA A 73 -10.39 4.72 -9.89
N ALA A 74 -9.64 3.62 -9.99
CA ALA A 74 -9.78 2.46 -9.10
C ALA A 74 -8.51 1.59 -9.11
N VAL A 75 -8.43 0.63 -8.19
CA VAL A 75 -7.42 -0.41 -8.18
C VAL A 75 -8.02 -1.69 -8.74
N ALA A 76 -7.45 -2.21 -9.81
CA ALA A 76 -7.88 -3.44 -10.44
C ALA A 76 -7.17 -4.67 -9.85
N ALA A 77 -5.91 -4.55 -9.40
CA ALA A 77 -5.19 -5.61 -8.74
C ALA A 77 -4.11 -5.13 -7.77
N MET A 78 -3.90 -5.89 -6.70
CA MET A 78 -2.74 -5.86 -5.80
C MET A 78 -2.05 -7.22 -5.91
N ALA A 79 -0.90 -7.29 -6.56
CA ALA A 79 -0.30 -8.56 -6.93
C ALA A 79 0.85 -8.95 -6.00
N PHE A 80 0.86 -10.21 -5.62
CA PHE A 80 1.90 -10.85 -4.84
C PHE A 80 2.61 -11.91 -5.66
N ARG A 81 3.95 -11.88 -5.63
CA ARG A 81 4.74 -12.95 -6.23
C ARG A 81 4.84 -14.10 -5.25
N VAL A 82 4.61 -15.31 -5.74
CA VAL A 82 4.74 -16.55 -4.96
C VAL A 82 6.04 -17.28 -5.30
N ARG A 83 6.41 -18.29 -4.50
CA ARG A 83 7.71 -18.96 -4.58
C ARG A 83 7.81 -19.93 -5.74
N SER A 84 6.74 -20.58 -6.12
CA SER A 84 6.73 -21.63 -7.13
C SER A 84 5.46 -21.59 -7.99
N PRO A 85 5.43 -22.26 -9.15
CA PRO A 85 4.19 -22.40 -9.93
C PRO A 85 3.07 -23.07 -9.14
N GLU A 86 3.38 -24.05 -8.29
CA GLU A 86 2.43 -24.79 -7.46
C GLU A 86 1.74 -23.89 -6.44
N ASP A 87 2.38 -22.81 -6.00
CA ASP A 87 1.78 -21.84 -5.09
C ASP A 87 0.63 -21.06 -5.73
N VAL A 88 0.57 -20.97 -7.07
CA VAL A 88 -0.57 -20.39 -7.77
C VAL A 88 -1.80 -21.31 -7.62
N ASP A 89 -1.60 -22.64 -7.67
CA ASP A 89 -2.67 -23.62 -7.46
C ASP A 89 -3.09 -23.65 -5.98
N LEU A 90 -2.12 -23.53 -5.06
CA LEU A 90 -2.41 -23.43 -3.63
C LEU A 90 -3.22 -22.17 -3.30
N ALA A 91 -2.88 -21.03 -3.92
CA ALA A 91 -3.64 -19.80 -3.74
C ALA A 91 -5.10 -19.98 -4.19
N GLU A 92 -5.34 -20.56 -5.36
CA GLU A 92 -6.70 -20.81 -5.85
C GLU A 92 -7.49 -21.71 -4.87
N ALA A 93 -6.91 -22.82 -4.47
CA ALA A 93 -7.55 -23.78 -3.55
C ALA A 93 -7.85 -23.14 -2.18
N TYR A 94 -6.90 -22.36 -1.64
CA TYR A 94 -7.05 -21.67 -0.38
C TYR A 94 -8.21 -20.68 -0.38
N TYR A 95 -8.31 -19.85 -1.43
CA TYR A 95 -9.39 -18.86 -1.53
C TYR A 95 -10.75 -19.50 -1.90
N GLN A 96 -10.76 -20.58 -2.66
CA GLN A 96 -12.01 -21.35 -2.90
C GLN A 96 -12.55 -21.97 -1.61
N GLU A 97 -11.70 -22.52 -0.73
CA GLU A 97 -12.13 -23.03 0.58
C GLU A 97 -12.67 -21.91 1.48
N LEU A 98 -12.14 -20.70 1.38
CA LEU A 98 -12.70 -19.51 2.04
C LEU A 98 -14.04 -19.05 1.46
N GLY A 99 -14.51 -19.65 0.36
CA GLY A 99 -15.72 -19.24 -0.35
C GLY A 99 -15.55 -17.97 -1.18
N CYS A 100 -14.31 -17.56 -1.46
CA CYS A 100 -13.98 -16.41 -2.27
C CYS A 100 -14.16 -16.69 -3.77
N ARG A 101 -14.46 -15.66 -4.54
CA ARG A 101 -14.42 -15.74 -6.01
C ARG A 101 -12.97 -15.79 -6.47
N THR A 102 -12.67 -16.70 -7.40
CA THR A 102 -11.35 -16.84 -8.01
C THR A 102 -11.46 -16.86 -9.53
N GLU A 103 -10.45 -16.34 -10.22
CA GLU A 103 -10.35 -16.34 -11.68
C GLU A 103 -8.92 -16.71 -12.09
N ARG A 104 -8.78 -17.87 -12.76
CA ARG A 104 -7.51 -18.22 -13.41
C ARG A 104 -7.28 -17.36 -14.62
N ARG A 105 -6.05 -16.90 -14.78
CA ARG A 105 -5.57 -16.10 -15.91
C ARG A 105 -4.38 -16.79 -16.54
N THR A 106 -4.46 -16.97 -17.86
CA THR A 106 -3.38 -17.58 -18.62
C THR A 106 -2.24 -16.59 -18.86
N GLU A 107 -1.05 -17.12 -19.12
CA GLU A 107 0.12 -16.35 -19.48
C GLU A 107 -0.18 -15.24 -20.48
N GLY A 108 0.28 -14.03 -20.17
CA GLY A 108 0.10 -12.85 -21.02
C GLY A 108 -1.25 -12.14 -20.90
N PHE A 109 -2.17 -12.60 -20.04
CA PHE A 109 -3.39 -11.83 -19.72
C PHE A 109 -3.01 -10.45 -19.16
N VAL A 110 -2.07 -10.42 -18.21
CA VAL A 110 -1.31 -9.21 -17.89
C VAL A 110 0.05 -9.34 -18.58
N LYS A 111 0.44 -8.34 -19.36
CA LYS A 111 1.71 -8.37 -20.10
C LYS A 111 2.89 -8.69 -19.20
N GLY A 112 3.73 -9.64 -19.61
CA GLY A 112 4.90 -10.04 -18.88
C GLY A 112 4.64 -10.86 -17.62
N VAL A 113 3.39 -11.26 -17.36
CA VAL A 113 3.02 -12.17 -16.25
C VAL A 113 2.63 -13.52 -16.83
N GLY A 114 3.09 -14.60 -16.22
CA GLY A 114 2.70 -15.97 -16.55
C GLY A 114 1.30 -16.31 -16.05
N ASP A 115 1.02 -17.59 -15.89
CA ASP A 115 -0.24 -18.03 -15.28
C ASP A 115 -0.38 -17.44 -13.87
N SER A 116 -1.58 -16.94 -13.58
CA SER A 116 -1.91 -16.30 -12.30
C SER A 116 -3.32 -16.67 -11.84
N VAL A 117 -3.61 -16.41 -10.59
CA VAL A 117 -4.96 -16.44 -10.06
C VAL A 117 -5.30 -15.10 -9.43
N ARG A 118 -6.41 -14.52 -9.88
CA ARG A 118 -7.00 -13.34 -9.24
C ARG A 118 -8.11 -13.77 -8.31
N VAL A 119 -8.22 -13.12 -7.15
CA VAL A 119 -9.21 -13.44 -6.14
C VAL A 119 -9.85 -12.17 -5.60
N GLU A 120 -11.08 -12.27 -5.16
CA GLU A 120 -11.69 -11.30 -4.25
C GLU A 120 -11.46 -11.84 -2.84
N ASP A 121 -10.54 -11.27 -2.11
CA ASP A 121 -10.18 -11.78 -0.79
C ASP A 121 -11.34 -11.63 0.23
N PRO A 122 -11.27 -12.25 1.42
CA PRO A 122 -12.35 -12.16 2.41
C PRO A 122 -12.64 -10.74 2.94
N LEU A 123 -11.76 -9.79 2.65
CA LEU A 123 -11.93 -8.38 2.98
C LEU A 123 -12.46 -7.56 1.79
N GLY A 124 -12.56 -8.17 0.60
CA GLY A 124 -12.99 -7.55 -0.65
C GLY A 124 -11.87 -6.93 -1.48
N PHE A 125 -10.59 -7.23 -1.21
CA PHE A 125 -9.47 -6.74 -2.00
C PHE A 125 -9.19 -7.62 -3.22
N PRO A 126 -8.83 -7.03 -4.38
CA PRO A 126 -8.51 -7.75 -5.60
C PRO A 126 -7.05 -8.23 -5.59
N TYR A 127 -6.75 -9.34 -4.92
CA TYR A 127 -5.41 -9.89 -4.93
C TYR A 127 -5.14 -10.71 -6.18
N GLU A 128 -3.89 -10.71 -6.63
CA GLU A 128 -3.42 -11.57 -7.71
C GLU A 128 -2.13 -12.28 -7.28
N PHE A 129 -2.08 -13.59 -7.51
CA PHE A 129 -0.94 -14.43 -7.17
C PHE A 129 -0.33 -14.99 -8.45
N PHE A 130 0.99 -14.82 -8.63
CA PHE A 130 1.72 -15.28 -9.80
C PHE A 130 3.14 -15.69 -9.45
N TYR A 131 3.70 -16.61 -10.23
CA TYR A 131 5.10 -17.02 -10.12
C TYR A 131 5.94 -16.51 -11.28
N ALA A 132 5.57 -16.92 -12.50
CA ALA A 132 6.34 -16.63 -13.71
C ALA A 132 6.14 -15.20 -14.19
N THR A 133 7.22 -14.60 -14.69
CA THR A 133 7.19 -13.25 -15.26
C THR A 133 8.31 -13.10 -16.29
N THR A 134 8.10 -12.25 -17.28
CA THR A 134 9.18 -11.81 -18.16
C THR A 134 10.22 -11.05 -17.36
N HIS A 135 11.47 -11.50 -17.43
CA HIS A 135 12.56 -10.77 -16.81
C HIS A 135 13.06 -9.65 -17.72
N VAL A 136 13.35 -8.51 -17.12
CA VAL A 136 13.92 -7.33 -17.77
C VAL A 136 15.29 -7.01 -17.20
N GLU A 137 16.07 -6.18 -17.89
CA GLU A 137 17.36 -5.72 -17.35
C GLU A 137 17.14 -4.96 -16.05
N ARG A 138 17.83 -5.36 -14.98
CA ARG A 138 17.86 -4.63 -13.73
C ARG A 138 18.72 -3.37 -13.88
N LEU A 139 18.13 -2.21 -13.61
CA LEU A 139 18.77 -0.91 -13.81
C LEU A 139 19.44 -0.36 -12.54
N ALA A 140 19.63 -1.19 -11.51
CA ALA A 140 20.19 -0.78 -10.23
C ALA A 140 21.57 -0.10 -10.36
N TRP A 141 22.37 -0.50 -11.35
CA TRP A 141 23.70 0.06 -11.60
C TRP A 141 23.73 1.14 -12.70
N ARG A 142 22.59 1.45 -13.29
CA ARG A 142 22.48 2.45 -14.36
C ARG A 142 22.31 3.84 -13.76
N TYR A 143 23.34 4.30 -13.03
CA TYR A 143 23.36 5.63 -12.42
C TYR A 143 23.28 6.77 -13.46
N ASP A 144 23.62 6.47 -14.72
CA ASP A 144 23.43 7.39 -15.85
C ASP A 144 21.95 7.66 -16.17
N LEU A 145 21.05 6.76 -15.80
CA LEU A 145 19.60 6.88 -15.98
C LEU A 145 18.88 7.34 -14.70
N GLN A 146 19.50 7.15 -13.53
CA GLN A 146 18.90 7.46 -12.25
C GLN A 146 19.00 8.95 -11.96
N GLY A 147 17.87 9.64 -11.99
CA GLY A 147 17.80 11.04 -11.52
C GLY A 147 17.87 11.15 -9.98
N PRO A 148 18.04 12.37 -9.45
CA PRO A 148 18.15 12.58 -8.00
C PRO A 148 16.93 12.13 -7.19
N GLY A 149 15.76 11.97 -7.81
CA GLY A 149 14.53 11.46 -7.19
C GLY A 149 14.20 10.00 -7.52
N ALA A 150 15.18 9.20 -7.98
CA ALA A 150 14.95 7.85 -8.47
C ALA A 150 14.20 6.94 -7.49
N LEU A 151 13.15 6.29 -7.97
CA LEU A 151 12.39 5.28 -7.24
C LEU A 151 13.03 3.91 -7.52
N VAL A 152 13.47 3.22 -6.47
CA VAL A 152 14.29 2.02 -6.63
C VAL A 152 13.50 0.74 -6.60
N ARG A 153 12.41 0.65 -5.83
CA ARG A 153 11.52 -0.52 -5.79
C ARG A 153 10.11 -0.16 -5.33
N LEU A 154 9.14 -0.97 -5.70
CA LEU A 154 7.86 -1.04 -5.01
C LEU A 154 8.12 -1.55 -3.59
N ASP A 155 7.60 -0.83 -2.59
CA ASP A 155 7.81 -1.21 -1.20
C ASP A 155 6.60 -1.91 -0.58
N HIS A 156 5.43 -1.28 -0.60
CA HIS A 156 4.25 -1.84 0.05
C HIS A 156 2.92 -1.32 -0.51
N PHE A 157 1.84 -1.97 -0.07
CA PHE A 157 0.46 -1.52 -0.22
C PHE A 157 -0.12 -1.17 1.15
N ASN A 158 -0.92 -0.11 1.25
CA ASN A 158 -1.74 0.13 2.43
C ASN A 158 -3.23 0.06 2.06
N GLN A 159 -3.99 -0.67 2.84
CA GLN A 159 -5.37 -1.05 2.58
C GLN A 159 -6.28 -0.56 3.70
N VAL A 160 -7.43 0.00 3.34
CA VAL A 160 -8.45 0.43 4.30
C VAL A 160 -9.50 -0.64 4.44
N THR A 161 -9.69 -1.13 5.66
CA THR A 161 -10.70 -2.15 5.99
C THR A 161 -11.54 -1.70 7.19
N PRO A 162 -12.83 -2.06 7.25
CA PRO A 162 -13.66 -1.72 8.41
C PRO A 162 -13.25 -2.46 9.70
N ASP A 163 -12.55 -3.59 9.61
CA ASP A 163 -12.12 -4.39 10.74
C ASP A 163 -10.68 -4.89 10.56
N VAL A 164 -9.75 -4.18 11.21
CA VAL A 164 -8.32 -4.49 11.15
C VAL A 164 -7.98 -5.77 11.88
N GLY A 165 -8.62 -6.04 13.03
CA GLY A 165 -8.36 -7.25 13.82
C GLY A 165 -8.67 -8.51 13.03
N ARG A 166 -9.83 -8.53 12.37
CA ARG A 166 -10.24 -9.61 11.47
C ARG A 166 -9.27 -9.79 10.29
N GLY A 167 -8.89 -8.68 9.65
CA GLY A 167 -7.97 -8.69 8.52
C GLY A 167 -6.56 -9.14 8.91
N ARG A 168 -6.08 -8.71 10.09
CA ARG A 168 -4.79 -9.13 10.63
C ARG A 168 -4.73 -10.65 10.81
N GLY A 169 -5.72 -11.24 11.51
CA GLY A 169 -5.76 -12.69 11.72
C GLY A 169 -5.74 -13.48 10.40
N TYR A 170 -6.55 -13.04 9.43
CA TYR A 170 -6.56 -13.64 8.09
C TYR A 170 -5.20 -13.58 7.40
N LEU A 171 -4.50 -12.44 7.45
CA LEU A 171 -3.19 -12.31 6.82
C LEU A 171 -2.09 -13.09 7.59
N GLU A 172 -2.21 -13.24 8.91
CA GLU A 172 -1.33 -14.13 9.70
C GLU A 172 -1.51 -15.60 9.26
N ASP A 173 -2.76 -16.06 9.04
CA ASP A 173 -3.04 -17.39 8.50
C ASP A 173 -2.50 -17.56 7.06
N LEU A 174 -2.46 -16.50 6.27
CA LEU A 174 -1.85 -16.48 4.94
C LEU A 174 -0.30 -16.41 4.99
N GLY A 175 0.28 -16.40 6.17
CA GLY A 175 1.73 -16.46 6.40
C GLY A 175 2.44 -15.11 6.50
N PHE A 176 1.73 -14.00 6.57
CA PHE A 176 2.34 -12.71 6.88
C PHE A 176 2.72 -12.63 8.36
N ARG A 177 3.75 -11.85 8.66
CA ARG A 177 4.17 -11.55 10.03
C ARG A 177 3.88 -10.09 10.36
N VAL A 178 3.29 -9.84 11.51
CA VAL A 178 3.11 -8.49 12.04
C VAL A 178 4.45 -7.96 12.51
N THR A 179 4.79 -6.76 12.09
CA THR A 179 5.97 -6.02 12.57
C THR A 179 5.58 -4.91 13.54
N GLU A 180 4.50 -4.21 13.20
CA GLU A 180 3.96 -3.15 14.04
C GLU A 180 2.44 -3.18 14.05
N ASP A 181 1.83 -2.73 15.13
CA ASP A 181 0.39 -2.50 15.21
C ASP A 181 0.06 -1.26 16.06
N ILE A 182 -1.16 -0.75 15.89
CA ILE A 182 -1.73 0.32 16.71
C ILE A 182 -2.89 -0.25 17.48
N LYS A 183 -2.86 -0.10 18.80
CA LYS A 183 -3.92 -0.57 19.71
C LYS A 183 -4.31 0.48 20.71
N ASP A 184 -5.52 0.32 21.27
CA ASP A 184 -5.93 1.00 22.48
C ASP A 184 -5.63 0.14 23.72
N GLU A 185 -6.04 0.63 24.89
CA GLU A 185 -5.89 -0.02 26.18
C GLU A 185 -6.74 -1.30 26.31
N ASP A 186 -7.81 -1.42 25.53
CA ASP A 186 -8.68 -2.59 25.47
C ASP A 186 -8.18 -3.66 24.49
N GLY A 187 -7.08 -3.38 23.79
CA GLY A 187 -6.46 -4.29 22.84
C GLY A 187 -7.10 -4.28 21.44
N VAL A 188 -8.00 -3.34 21.16
CA VAL A 188 -8.59 -3.18 19.83
C VAL A 188 -7.51 -2.72 18.84
N THR A 189 -7.40 -3.40 17.70
CA THR A 189 -6.39 -3.09 16.68
C THR A 189 -6.94 -2.09 15.65
N TYR A 190 -6.28 -0.95 15.49
CA TYR A 190 -6.65 0.14 14.59
C TYR A 190 -5.87 0.15 13.29
N ALA A 191 -4.65 -0.37 13.30
CA ALA A 191 -3.83 -0.58 12.11
C ALA A 191 -2.81 -1.71 12.38
N ALA A 192 -2.32 -2.35 11.32
CA ALA A 192 -1.29 -3.38 11.39
C ALA A 192 -0.39 -3.34 10.15
N TRP A 193 0.93 -3.44 10.35
CA TRP A 193 1.94 -3.54 9.31
C TRP A 193 2.44 -4.97 9.26
N MET A 194 2.43 -5.56 8.07
CA MET A 194 2.62 -7.00 7.91
C MET A 194 3.55 -7.30 6.74
N ARG A 195 4.51 -8.19 6.96
CA ARG A 195 5.58 -8.47 6.01
C ARG A 195 5.65 -9.92 5.53
N ARG A 196 6.27 -10.08 4.37
CA ARG A 196 6.85 -11.31 3.84
C ARG A 196 8.36 -11.12 3.61
N LYS A 197 8.76 -10.01 2.98
CA LYS A 197 10.17 -9.60 2.84
C LYS A 197 10.72 -9.03 4.16
N ASP A 198 12.01 -8.82 4.27
CA ASP A 198 12.70 -8.43 5.51
C ASP A 198 12.70 -6.91 5.78
N THR A 199 11.73 -6.18 5.21
CA THR A 199 11.41 -4.78 5.53
C THR A 199 10.23 -4.72 6.50
N VAL A 200 9.83 -3.53 6.93
CA VAL A 200 8.74 -3.40 7.92
C VAL A 200 7.44 -4.00 7.39
N HIS A 201 7.11 -3.83 6.13
CA HIS A 201 5.88 -4.41 5.58
C HIS A 201 5.89 -4.61 4.06
N ASP A 202 5.06 -5.54 3.61
CA ASP A 202 4.59 -5.68 2.24
C ASP A 202 3.18 -5.12 2.10
N THR A 203 2.40 -5.24 3.17
CA THR A 203 1.04 -4.73 3.24
C THR A 203 0.75 -4.17 4.61
N ALA A 204 -0.10 -3.16 4.67
CA ALA A 204 -0.64 -2.63 5.92
C ALA A 204 -2.16 -2.57 5.83
N LEU A 205 -2.81 -2.77 6.97
CA LEU A 205 -4.23 -2.57 7.16
C LEU A 205 -4.46 -1.33 8.01
N THR A 206 -5.30 -0.42 7.54
CA THR A 206 -5.73 0.77 8.27
C THR A 206 -7.24 0.72 8.47
N GLY A 207 -7.70 1.02 9.68
CA GLY A 207 -9.13 1.03 10.01
C GLY A 207 -9.87 2.20 9.35
N GLY A 208 -10.91 1.89 8.59
CA GLY A 208 -11.72 2.89 7.91
C GLY A 208 -12.84 2.29 7.08
N THR A 209 -13.56 3.13 6.34
CA THR A 209 -14.57 2.69 5.39
C THR A 209 -13.91 2.00 4.20
N GLY A 210 -14.16 0.72 4.01
CA GLY A 210 -13.49 -0.13 3.00
C GLY A 210 -14.33 -1.32 2.54
N PRO A 211 -13.80 -2.15 1.61
CA PRO A 211 -12.41 -2.15 1.14
C PRO A 211 -12.07 -0.97 0.23
N ARG A 212 -10.92 -0.35 0.46
CA ARG A 212 -10.34 0.67 -0.41
C ARG A 212 -8.81 0.62 -0.32
N MET A 213 -8.09 1.07 -1.34
CA MET A 213 -6.64 1.20 -1.28
C MET A 213 -6.28 2.59 -0.75
N HIS A 214 -5.51 2.63 0.35
CA HIS A 214 -5.02 3.88 0.93
C HIS A 214 -3.89 4.46 0.10
N HIS A 215 -2.83 3.68 -0.15
CA HIS A 215 -1.70 4.07 -1.00
C HIS A 215 -0.90 2.88 -1.50
N ILE A 216 -0.16 3.14 -2.57
CA ILE A 216 0.99 2.36 -3.03
C ILE A 216 2.27 3.11 -2.64
N ALA A 217 3.31 2.41 -2.22
CA ALA A 217 4.57 3.03 -1.81
C ALA A 217 5.76 2.56 -2.64
N PHE A 218 6.60 3.52 -3.02
CA PHE A 218 7.87 3.27 -3.68
C PHE A 218 9.03 3.73 -2.81
N ALA A 219 10.06 2.89 -2.68
CA ALA A 219 11.26 3.24 -1.95
C ALA A 219 12.23 4.07 -2.79
N THR A 220 12.97 4.95 -2.11
CA THR A 220 14.15 5.62 -2.64
C THR A 220 15.38 5.24 -1.81
N HIS A 221 16.58 5.61 -2.28
CA HIS A 221 17.83 5.34 -1.55
C HIS A 221 17.93 6.17 -0.26
N GLU A 222 17.61 7.46 -0.34
CA GLU A 222 17.86 8.40 0.75
C GLU A 222 16.76 9.47 0.85
N LYS A 223 16.67 10.10 2.01
CA LYS A 223 15.73 11.20 2.24
C LYS A 223 15.96 12.41 1.32
N HIS A 224 17.21 12.63 0.86
CA HIS A 224 17.49 13.69 -0.11
C HIS A 224 16.76 13.51 -1.45
N ASN A 225 16.51 12.26 -1.85
CA ASN A 225 15.69 11.98 -3.04
C ASN A 225 14.25 12.50 -2.86
N ILE A 226 13.70 12.36 -1.66
CA ILE A 226 12.35 12.86 -1.31
C ILE A 226 12.33 14.39 -1.34
N ILE A 227 13.34 15.03 -0.75
CA ILE A 227 13.46 16.50 -0.77
C ILE A 227 13.58 17.02 -2.21
N TYR A 228 14.38 16.34 -3.05
CA TYR A 228 14.49 16.69 -4.46
C TYR A 228 13.15 16.61 -5.20
N ILE A 229 12.32 15.62 -4.91
CA ILE A 229 10.98 15.51 -5.49
C ILE A 229 10.12 16.72 -5.08
N CYS A 230 10.18 17.15 -3.83
CA CYS A 230 9.49 18.35 -3.37
C CYS A 230 9.95 19.61 -4.13
N ASP A 231 11.27 19.79 -4.28
CA ASP A 231 11.86 20.91 -5.03
C ASP A 231 11.45 20.88 -6.51
N LYS A 232 11.44 19.69 -7.12
CA LYS A 232 10.98 19.47 -8.50
C LYS A 232 9.52 19.86 -8.66
N LEU A 233 8.64 19.41 -7.76
CA LEU A 233 7.22 19.78 -7.77
C LEU A 233 7.03 21.30 -7.61
N GLY A 234 7.79 21.92 -6.73
CA GLY A 234 7.79 23.39 -6.55
C GLY A 234 8.20 24.12 -7.84
N ALA A 235 9.28 23.68 -8.47
CA ALA A 235 9.77 24.24 -9.74
C ALA A 235 8.76 24.09 -10.87
N LEU A 236 8.04 22.97 -10.92
CA LEU A 236 6.99 22.69 -11.91
C LEU A 236 5.64 23.36 -11.59
N ARG A 237 5.55 24.10 -10.48
CA ARG A 237 4.29 24.67 -10.01
C ARG A 237 3.17 23.63 -9.73
N LYS A 238 3.58 22.45 -9.27
CA LYS A 238 2.71 21.30 -8.95
C LYS A 238 2.78 20.91 -7.48
N SER A 239 3.03 21.87 -6.58
CA SER A 239 3.11 21.62 -5.13
C SER A 239 1.76 21.17 -4.52
N ASP A 240 0.66 21.43 -5.20
CA ASP A 240 -0.69 20.96 -4.85
C ASP A 240 -0.84 19.43 -4.92
N LEU A 241 0.08 18.73 -5.60
CA LEU A 241 0.14 17.27 -5.59
C LEU A 241 0.70 16.71 -4.27
N ILE A 242 1.36 17.53 -3.45
CA ILE A 242 1.84 17.12 -2.13
C ILE A 242 0.67 17.11 -1.16
N GLU A 243 0.24 15.94 -0.72
CA GLU A 243 -0.81 15.81 0.26
C GLU A 243 -0.29 15.91 1.70
N ARG A 244 0.86 15.24 1.98
CA ARG A 244 1.42 15.16 3.33
C ARG A 244 2.92 14.92 3.30
N GLY A 245 3.65 15.56 4.19
CA GLY A 245 5.10 15.45 4.31
C GLY A 245 5.83 16.57 3.57
N PRO A 246 7.17 16.47 3.41
CA PRO A 246 8.00 15.36 3.90
C PRO A 246 8.04 15.29 5.42
N GLY A 247 8.21 14.08 5.97
CA GLY A 247 8.20 13.87 7.41
C GLY A 247 8.89 12.56 7.83
N ARG A 248 8.89 12.32 9.14
CA ARG A 248 9.37 11.08 9.74
C ARG A 248 8.20 10.39 10.43
N HIS A 249 7.90 9.14 10.08
CA HIS A 249 6.96 8.34 10.84
C HIS A 249 7.55 7.86 12.16
N GLY A 250 6.72 7.70 13.20
CA GLY A 250 7.04 6.83 14.32
C GLY A 250 6.94 5.37 13.87
N VAL A 251 5.78 4.98 13.37
CA VAL A 251 5.58 3.67 12.74
C VAL A 251 6.58 3.51 11.59
N SER A 252 7.22 2.35 11.49
CA SER A 252 8.27 2.02 10.51
C SER A 252 9.54 2.86 10.60
N ASN A 253 9.57 3.92 11.38
CA ASN A 253 10.69 4.87 11.43
C ASN A 253 11.07 5.46 10.06
N ALA A 254 10.23 5.35 9.06
CA ALA A 254 10.56 5.78 7.71
C ALA A 254 10.44 7.28 7.50
N PHE A 255 11.27 7.81 6.60
CA PHE A 255 11.09 9.14 6.04
C PHE A 255 10.14 9.05 4.86
N TYR A 256 9.14 9.94 4.79
CA TYR A 256 8.01 9.80 3.88
C TYR A 256 7.63 11.11 3.17
N LEU A 257 6.95 10.94 2.04
CA LEU A 257 6.22 11.97 1.31
C LEU A 257 5.00 11.32 0.65
N TYR A 258 3.82 11.87 0.86
CA TYR A 258 2.59 11.43 0.19
C TYR A 258 2.18 12.41 -0.88
N LEU A 259 1.92 11.87 -2.06
CA LEU A 259 1.49 12.59 -3.24
C LEU A 259 0.12 12.09 -3.69
N ARG A 260 -0.61 12.95 -4.41
CA ARG A 260 -1.79 12.55 -5.19
C ARG A 260 -1.44 12.56 -6.66
N ASP A 261 -1.75 11.47 -7.34
CA ASP A 261 -1.70 11.45 -8.80
C ASP A 261 -2.88 12.24 -9.41
N PRO A 262 -2.94 12.44 -10.75
CA PRO A 262 -4.00 13.21 -11.40
C PRO A 262 -5.43 12.69 -11.15
N ASP A 263 -5.59 11.42 -10.83
CA ASP A 263 -6.87 10.77 -10.52
C ASP A 263 -7.17 10.68 -9.02
N GLY A 264 -6.24 11.16 -8.17
CA GLY A 264 -6.37 11.15 -6.73
C GLY A 264 -5.87 9.86 -6.06
N HIS A 265 -5.25 8.94 -6.77
CA HIS A 265 -4.55 7.82 -6.12
C HIS A 265 -3.40 8.34 -5.26
N ARG A 266 -3.30 7.82 -4.04
CA ARG A 266 -2.22 8.21 -3.14
C ARG A 266 -0.97 7.37 -3.39
N VAL A 267 0.15 8.06 -3.59
CA VAL A 267 1.47 7.47 -3.75
C VAL A 267 2.37 7.92 -2.61
N GLU A 268 2.97 6.98 -1.93
CA GLU A 268 4.01 7.26 -0.94
C GLU A 268 5.40 7.12 -1.55
N ILE A 269 6.27 8.08 -1.27
CA ILE A 269 7.71 7.95 -1.47
C ILE A 269 8.35 7.75 -0.10
N TYR A 270 9.09 6.65 0.05
CA TYR A 270 9.43 6.05 1.32
C TYR A 270 10.91 5.67 1.41
N THR A 271 11.54 5.84 2.56
CA THR A 271 12.93 5.41 2.75
C THR A 271 13.30 5.26 4.22
N GLN A 272 14.34 4.46 4.48
CA GLN A 272 14.98 4.32 5.78
C GLN A 272 14.10 3.69 6.87
N ASP A 273 13.31 2.68 6.52
CA ASP A 273 12.76 1.76 7.50
C ASP A 273 13.85 0.85 8.11
N TYR A 274 13.48 0.00 9.04
CA TYR A 274 14.43 -0.89 9.72
C TYR A 274 14.28 -2.35 9.26
N TYR A 275 15.34 -3.12 9.46
CA TYR A 275 15.39 -4.56 9.18
C TYR A 275 14.50 -5.35 10.16
N THR A 276 13.77 -6.32 9.65
CA THR A 276 12.82 -7.15 10.41
C THR A 276 12.97 -8.66 10.18
N GLY A 277 14.05 -9.09 9.50
CA GLY A 277 14.23 -10.48 9.04
C GLY A 277 14.49 -11.51 10.13
N ASP A 278 14.81 -11.09 11.36
CA ASP A 278 15.03 -12.04 12.45
C ASP A 278 13.75 -12.79 12.81
N PRO A 279 13.82 -14.11 13.04
CA PRO A 279 12.63 -14.92 13.35
C PRO A 279 11.89 -14.49 14.61
N ASP A 280 12.59 -13.90 15.56
CA ASP A 280 12.13 -13.43 16.84
C ASP A 280 11.98 -11.89 16.91
N ASN A 281 11.97 -11.21 15.74
CA ASN A 281 11.75 -9.76 15.69
C ASN A 281 10.44 -9.42 16.43
N PRO A 282 10.48 -8.59 17.50
CA PRO A 282 9.30 -8.31 18.29
C PRO A 282 8.34 -7.40 17.55
N VAL A 283 7.04 -7.56 17.82
CA VAL A 283 6.01 -6.62 17.34
C VAL A 283 6.12 -5.32 18.14
N VAL A 284 6.21 -4.20 17.44
CA VAL A 284 6.14 -2.86 18.04
C VAL A 284 4.67 -2.44 18.12
N THR A 285 4.15 -2.29 19.33
CA THR A 285 2.77 -1.83 19.54
C THR A 285 2.73 -0.37 19.94
N TRP A 286 2.05 0.44 19.12
CA TRP A 286 1.79 1.85 19.38
C TRP A 286 0.43 2.04 20.05
N ASN A 287 0.38 2.93 21.03
CA ASN A 287 -0.91 3.37 21.55
C ASN A 287 -1.63 4.25 20.53
N VAL A 288 -2.93 4.03 20.32
CA VAL A 288 -3.74 4.80 19.37
C VAL A 288 -3.77 6.30 19.70
N HIS A 289 -3.54 6.66 20.95
CA HIS A 289 -3.48 8.04 21.43
C HIS A 289 -2.10 8.68 21.34
N ASP A 290 -1.05 7.91 20.99
CA ASP A 290 0.28 8.46 20.78
C ASP A 290 0.38 9.10 19.39
N ASN A 291 0.49 10.40 19.33
CA ASN A 291 0.58 11.13 18.07
C ASN A 291 1.91 10.97 17.35
N GLN A 292 2.99 10.63 18.07
CA GLN A 292 4.31 10.42 17.46
C GLN A 292 4.32 9.21 16.53
N ARG A 293 3.40 8.25 16.67
CA ARG A 293 3.26 7.14 15.73
C ARG A 293 3.00 7.60 14.29
N ARG A 294 2.29 8.72 14.11
CA ARG A 294 1.93 9.24 12.78
C ARG A 294 3.06 10.08 12.17
N ASP A 295 3.61 10.96 12.98
CA ASP A 295 4.70 11.84 12.59
C ASP A 295 5.59 12.13 13.79
N TRP A 296 6.85 11.67 13.71
CA TRP A 296 7.80 11.78 14.81
C TRP A 296 8.18 13.23 15.11
N TRP A 297 8.07 14.12 14.13
CA TRP A 297 8.38 15.54 14.29
C TRP A 297 7.18 16.36 14.72
N GLY A 298 6.01 15.75 14.81
CA GLY A 298 4.80 16.42 15.24
C GLY A 298 4.06 17.20 14.16
N ASN A 299 4.28 16.89 12.88
CA ASN A 299 3.49 17.51 11.82
C ASN A 299 2.04 17.02 11.88
N PRO A 300 1.07 17.93 11.66
CA PRO A 300 -0.33 17.54 11.65
C PRO A 300 -0.68 16.61 10.49
N VAL A 301 -1.68 15.77 10.70
CA VAL A 301 -2.24 14.92 9.66
C VAL A 301 -3.40 15.64 9.00
N VAL A 302 -3.38 15.68 7.67
CA VAL A 302 -4.46 16.31 6.89
C VAL A 302 -5.74 15.48 6.94
N PRO A 303 -6.96 16.08 6.94
CA PRO A 303 -8.21 15.32 7.02
C PRO A 303 -8.40 14.29 5.90
N SER A 304 -7.96 14.60 4.68
CA SER A 304 -8.01 13.67 3.53
C SER A 304 -7.29 12.34 3.78
N TRP A 305 -6.31 12.32 4.68
CA TRP A 305 -5.62 11.11 5.11
C TRP A 305 -6.58 10.02 5.60
N TYR A 306 -7.64 10.41 6.28
CA TYR A 306 -8.61 9.50 6.88
C TYR A 306 -9.83 9.24 6.00
N THR A 307 -10.17 10.18 5.11
CA THR A 307 -11.39 10.12 4.33
C THR A 307 -11.19 9.58 2.93
N ASP A 308 -10.01 9.85 2.32
CA ASP A 308 -9.78 9.61 0.91
C ASP A 308 -8.95 8.34 0.70
N ALA A 309 -9.50 7.45 -0.09
CA ALA A 309 -8.84 6.23 -0.53
C ALA A 309 -9.44 5.77 -1.87
N SER A 310 -8.64 5.10 -2.70
CA SER A 310 -9.05 4.65 -4.01
C SER A 310 -10.02 3.47 -3.91
N LEU A 311 -11.02 3.45 -4.78
CA LEU A 311 -11.90 2.29 -4.94
C LEU A 311 -11.08 1.07 -5.37
N VAL A 312 -11.56 -0.12 -5.04
CA VAL A 312 -11.03 -1.38 -5.56
C VAL A 312 -12.11 -2.06 -6.40
N LEU A 313 -11.70 -2.81 -7.43
CA LEU A 313 -12.63 -3.47 -8.35
C LEU A 313 -12.82 -4.94 -7.98
N ASP A 314 -14.01 -5.44 -8.21
CA ASP A 314 -14.33 -6.87 -8.21
C ASP A 314 -13.78 -7.57 -9.48
N LEU A 315 -13.99 -8.89 -9.61
CA LEU A 315 -13.55 -9.66 -10.78
C LEU A 315 -14.30 -9.29 -12.07
N ASP A 316 -15.46 -8.67 -11.95
CA ASP A 316 -16.26 -8.21 -13.08
C ASP A 316 -15.91 -6.78 -13.50
N GLY A 317 -14.97 -6.12 -12.80
CA GLY A 317 -14.53 -4.76 -13.07
C GLY A 317 -15.43 -3.67 -12.47
N ASN A 318 -16.34 -4.01 -11.57
CA ASN A 318 -17.18 -3.05 -10.87
C ASN A 318 -16.51 -2.63 -9.53
N PRO A 319 -16.76 -1.41 -9.04
CA PRO A 319 -16.32 -1.03 -7.71
C PRO A 319 -16.91 -1.95 -6.64
N GLN A 320 -16.03 -2.46 -5.76
CA GLN A 320 -16.46 -3.22 -4.58
C GLN A 320 -17.34 -2.36 -3.67
N PRO A 321 -18.42 -2.91 -3.13
CA PRO A 321 -19.23 -2.22 -2.12
C PRO A 321 -18.39 -1.89 -0.89
N VAL A 322 -18.40 -0.63 -0.48
CA VAL A 322 -17.71 -0.22 0.74
C VAL A 322 -18.59 -0.42 1.97
N ILE A 323 -17.99 -0.93 3.03
CA ILE A 323 -18.64 -1.10 4.34
C ILE A 323 -18.16 0.05 5.23
N ALA A 324 -19.09 0.67 5.95
CA ALA A 324 -18.75 1.73 6.88
C ALA A 324 -17.74 1.22 7.94
N ARG A 325 -16.84 2.09 8.34
CA ARG A 325 -15.87 1.80 9.40
C ARG A 325 -16.55 1.32 10.67
N THR A 326 -15.86 0.47 11.40
CA THR A 326 -16.25 0.01 12.73
C THR A 326 -15.71 0.95 13.82
N GLU A 327 -15.99 0.63 15.08
CA GLU A 327 -15.44 1.34 16.23
C GLU A 327 -13.90 1.26 16.30
N SER A 328 -13.31 0.21 15.72
CA SER A 328 -11.86 0.04 15.63
C SER A 328 -11.22 0.87 14.49
N SER A 329 -11.94 1.79 13.88
CA SER A 329 -11.39 2.68 12.89
C SER A 329 -10.49 3.73 13.53
N GLU A 330 -9.26 3.88 13.05
CA GLU A 330 -8.36 4.94 13.47
C GLU A 330 -9.00 6.33 13.31
N MET A 331 -9.80 6.50 12.27
CA MET A 331 -10.58 7.70 12.03
C MET A 331 -11.53 8.03 13.18
N ALA A 332 -12.18 7.04 13.76
CA ALA A 332 -13.12 7.24 14.87
C ALA A 332 -12.43 7.76 16.14
N VAL A 333 -11.15 7.42 16.32
CA VAL A 333 -10.36 7.86 17.47
C VAL A 333 -9.65 9.18 17.21
N THR A 334 -9.30 9.41 15.96
CA THR A 334 -8.40 10.51 15.59
C THR A 334 -9.12 11.79 15.22
N VAL A 335 -10.32 11.70 14.68
CA VAL A 335 -11.10 12.85 14.24
C VAL A 335 -12.24 13.08 15.22
N GLY A 336 -12.26 14.21 15.87
CA GLY A 336 -13.33 14.59 16.79
C GLY A 336 -14.65 14.90 16.10
N ALA A 337 -15.62 15.26 16.90
CA ALA A 337 -16.97 15.57 16.43
C ALA A 337 -17.02 16.74 15.45
N ASP A 338 -16.03 17.61 15.48
CA ASP A 338 -15.85 18.74 14.56
C ASP A 338 -15.22 18.35 13.21
N GLY A 339 -14.85 17.08 13.05
CA GLY A 339 -14.21 16.56 11.83
C GLY A 339 -12.72 16.88 11.69
N PHE A 340 -12.13 17.56 12.72
CA PHE A 340 -10.75 17.98 12.62
C PHE A 340 -9.93 17.60 13.81
N SER A 341 -10.11 16.65 14.46
CA SER A 341 -9.25 16.41 15.53
C SER A 341 -8.07 15.62 15.21
N TYR A 342 -7.09 16.03 15.72
CA TYR A 342 -6.03 15.23 15.96
C TYR A 342 -6.30 14.57 17.20
N THR A 343 -7.23 13.86 17.40
CA THR A 343 -7.05 13.10 18.38
C THR A 343 -7.77 13.05 19.61
N ARG A 344 -7.36 13.53 20.56
CA ARG A 344 -7.98 13.53 21.86
C ARG A 344 -8.51 14.88 22.14
N LYS A 345 -9.58 14.99 22.86
CA LYS A 345 -10.15 16.29 23.18
C LYS A 345 -9.23 17.20 24.01
N ASP A 346 -8.21 16.62 24.61
CA ASP A 346 -7.21 17.37 25.38
C ASP A 346 -5.97 17.66 24.59
N ASP A 347 -6.01 17.22 23.39
CA ASP A 347 -4.94 17.37 22.50
C ASP A 347 -4.96 18.61 21.80
N GLU A 348 -4.85 19.49 22.22
CA GLU A 348 -4.44 20.60 21.56
C GLU A 348 -3.43 20.29 20.54
N LEU A 349 -3.64 19.72 19.50
CA LEU A 349 -2.60 19.53 18.58
C LEU A 349 -1.27 19.32 19.12
N ALA A 350 -1.58 19.06 20.14
CA ALA A 350 -0.82 19.48 20.85
C ALA A 350 0.19 18.50 21.26
N GLY A 351 0.01 17.40 21.19
CA GLY A 351 1.08 16.46 21.29
C GLY A 351 2.32 16.94 20.48
N PHE A 352 2.05 17.92 19.67
CA PHE A 352 3.04 18.59 18.86
C PHE A 352 3.64 19.85 19.41
N LYS A 353 3.53 20.12 20.62
CA LYS A 353 4.34 21.17 21.25
C LYS A 353 5.78 20.70 21.26
N LEU A 354 6.54 21.21 20.32
CA LEU A 354 7.98 21.03 20.28
C LEU A 354 8.56 21.23 21.68
N GLY A 355 9.15 20.20 22.23
CA GLY A 355 9.87 20.29 23.49
C GLY A 355 9.09 19.98 24.76
N SER A 356 7.86 19.51 24.72
CA SER A 356 7.11 19.15 25.91
C SER A 356 7.17 17.68 26.30
N THR A 357 7.81 16.83 25.53
CA THR A 357 7.86 15.40 25.77
C THR A 357 9.09 14.71 25.19
N LEU A 358 10.23 15.21 25.55
CA LEU A 358 11.44 14.39 25.48
C LEU A 358 11.92 14.13 26.90
#